data_07b4d52b0ba3f0c1448e8adea558f127
#
_entry.id   07b4d52b0ba3f0c1448e8adea558f127
#
_cell.length_a   1.000
_cell.length_b   1.000
_cell.length_c   1.000
_cell.angle_alpha   90.00
_cell.angle_beta   90.00
_cell.angle_gamma   90.00
#
_symmetry.space_group_name_H-M   'P 1'
#
loop_
_entity.id
_entity.type
_entity.pdbx_description
1 polymer ?
#
loop_
_entity_poly.entity_id
_entity_poly.type
_entity_poly.pdbx_seq_one_letter_code
_entity_poly.pdbx_strand_id
1 'polypeptide(L)'
;MHKLCLTLGALALSCVGVATARAQDPVHVAPNNFKVLLENDQVRVLDFHSKGGERIPMHSHPAYLTYDISGGGATKFTSPDGKTTEAPNEPGRTTWHPALTHASEATAEVHALLVELKAQPSKKTSGKE
;
A
#
# COMPACT_ATOMS: atom_id res chain seq x y z
N MET A 1 37.64 46.87 -29.40
CA MET A 1 37.36 46.46 -28.00
C MET A 1 36.08 45.64 -27.99
N HIS A 2 36.19 44.30 -28.03
CA HIS A 2 35.04 43.40 -28.02
C HIS A 2 34.92 42.85 -26.59
N LYS A 3 33.82 43.18 -25.92
CA LYS A 3 33.50 42.63 -24.61
C LYS A 3 32.73 41.30 -24.80
N LEU A 4 33.39 40.22 -24.45
CA LEU A 4 32.81 38.86 -24.42
C LEU A 4 32.00 38.71 -23.12
N CYS A 5 30.66 38.65 -23.23
CA CYS A 5 29.79 38.31 -22.13
C CYS A 5 29.70 36.80 -22.01
N LEU A 6 30.31 36.21 -20.96
CA LEU A 6 30.10 34.85 -20.57
C LEU A 6 28.79 34.78 -19.77
N THR A 7 27.78 34.12 -20.33
CA THR A 7 26.56 33.74 -19.60
C THR A 7 26.82 32.40 -18.91
N LEU A 8 26.93 32.42 -17.59
CA LEU A 8 26.91 31.18 -16.79
C LEU A 8 25.50 30.63 -16.78
N GLY A 9 25.30 29.49 -17.45
CA GLY A 9 24.09 28.71 -17.34
C GLY A 9 24.06 27.93 -16.02
N ALA A 10 23.14 28.30 -15.13
CA ALA A 10 22.88 27.55 -13.92
C ALA A 10 22.13 26.26 -14.26
N LEU A 11 22.82 25.11 -14.12
CA LEU A 11 22.23 23.79 -14.26
C LEU A 11 21.42 23.51 -12.98
N ALA A 12 20.10 23.65 -13.06
CA ALA A 12 19.19 23.28 -11.98
C ALA A 12 19.14 21.74 -11.87
N LEU A 13 19.80 21.21 -10.85
CA LEU A 13 19.74 19.81 -10.48
C LEU A 13 18.37 19.55 -9.84
N SER A 14 17.41 19.05 -10.62
CA SER A 14 16.11 18.61 -10.11
C SER A 14 16.32 17.36 -9.25
N CYS A 15 16.37 17.51 -7.93
CA CYS A 15 16.25 16.38 -7.01
C CYS A 15 14.82 15.82 -7.12
N VAL A 16 14.64 14.78 -7.92
CA VAL A 16 13.44 13.94 -7.87
C VAL A 16 13.47 13.23 -6.52
N GLY A 17 12.75 13.78 -5.55
CA GLY A 17 12.57 13.16 -4.25
C GLY A 17 11.87 11.80 -4.46
N VAL A 18 12.59 10.71 -4.17
CA VAL A 18 12.01 9.39 -4.04
C VAL A 18 11.08 9.48 -2.83
N ALA A 19 9.77 9.65 -3.09
CA ALA A 19 8.75 9.55 -2.05
C ALA A 19 8.91 8.17 -1.41
N THR A 20 9.44 8.14 -0.19
CA THR A 20 9.73 6.89 0.50
C THR A 20 8.43 6.10 0.67
N ALA A 21 8.47 4.80 0.34
CA ALA A 21 7.34 3.87 0.47
C ALA A 21 6.67 3.89 1.88
N ARG A 22 7.33 4.44 2.89
CA ARG A 22 6.81 4.70 4.23
C ARG A 22 5.66 5.72 4.28
N ALA A 23 5.58 6.68 3.36
CA ALA A 23 4.54 7.72 3.40
C ALA A 23 3.14 7.16 3.08
N GLN A 24 3.05 5.95 2.50
CA GLN A 24 1.80 5.28 2.13
C GLN A 24 1.60 3.94 2.86
N ASP A 25 2.39 3.63 3.86
CA ASP A 25 2.21 2.43 4.69
C ASP A 25 0.87 2.50 5.43
N PRO A 26 0.01 1.47 5.35
CA PRO A 26 -1.33 1.49 5.96
C PRO A 26 -1.30 1.74 7.47
N VAL A 27 -0.34 1.17 8.19
CA VAL A 27 -0.20 1.37 9.64
C VAL A 27 0.18 2.80 9.99
N HIS A 28 0.91 3.47 9.10
CA HIS A 28 1.27 4.88 9.27
C HIS A 28 0.13 5.83 8.89
N VAL A 29 -0.58 5.51 7.80
CA VAL A 29 -1.66 6.36 7.26
C VAL A 29 -2.94 6.26 8.10
N ALA A 30 -3.27 5.06 8.58
CA ALA A 30 -4.49 4.78 9.34
C ALA A 30 -4.17 3.89 10.59
N PRO A 31 -3.44 4.44 11.58
CA PRO A 31 -2.97 3.67 12.74
C PRO A 31 -4.10 3.17 13.64
N ASN A 32 -5.28 3.76 13.57
CA ASN A 32 -6.46 3.31 14.32
C ASN A 32 -7.16 2.11 13.67
N ASN A 33 -6.89 1.87 12.39
CA ASN A 33 -7.54 0.82 11.61
C ASN A 33 -6.62 -0.39 11.39
N PHE A 34 -5.30 -0.18 11.36
CA PHE A 34 -4.31 -1.23 11.12
C PHE A 34 -3.38 -1.42 12.30
N LYS A 35 -3.32 -2.64 12.81
CA LYS A 35 -2.41 -3.04 13.89
C LYS A 35 -1.52 -4.18 13.42
N VAL A 36 -0.20 -4.04 13.62
CA VAL A 36 0.74 -5.13 13.35
C VAL A 36 0.61 -6.20 14.43
N LEU A 37 0.26 -7.43 14.03
CA LEU A 37 0.19 -8.59 14.92
C LEU A 37 1.48 -9.40 14.90
N LEU A 38 2.10 -9.50 13.72
CA LEU A 38 3.34 -10.23 13.50
C LEU A 38 4.12 -9.56 12.37
N GLU A 39 5.43 -9.49 12.51
CA GLU A 39 6.32 -9.07 11.43
C GLU A 39 7.65 -9.81 11.52
N ASN A 40 8.10 -10.35 10.38
CA ASN A 40 9.40 -11.00 10.21
C ASN A 40 9.95 -10.71 8.81
N ASP A 41 11.01 -11.40 8.39
CA ASP A 41 11.63 -11.20 7.07
C ASP A 41 10.77 -11.66 5.90
N GLN A 42 9.72 -12.43 6.13
CA GLN A 42 8.89 -13.04 5.09
C GLN A 42 7.53 -12.38 4.97
N VAL A 43 6.89 -12.07 6.09
CA VAL A 43 5.51 -11.56 6.13
C VAL A 43 5.33 -10.45 7.17
N ARG A 44 4.30 -9.64 6.96
CA ARG A 44 3.69 -8.78 7.96
C ARG A 44 2.20 -9.10 8.04
N VAL A 45 1.73 -9.44 9.23
CA VAL A 45 0.31 -9.70 9.50
C VAL A 45 -0.31 -8.48 10.16
N LEU A 46 -1.34 -7.95 9.54
CA LEU A 46 -2.10 -6.80 10.02
C LEU A 46 -3.50 -7.23 10.44
N ASP A 47 -3.94 -6.73 11.60
CA ASP A 47 -5.33 -6.74 12.03
C ASP A 47 -5.98 -5.46 11.53
N PHE A 48 -7.05 -5.58 10.75
CA PHE A 48 -7.76 -4.45 10.15
C PHE A 48 -9.19 -4.36 10.67
N HIS A 49 -9.55 -3.18 11.16
CA HIS A 49 -10.90 -2.83 11.54
C HIS A 49 -11.34 -1.54 10.88
N SER A 50 -12.57 -1.50 10.39
CA SER A 50 -13.21 -0.30 9.85
C SER A 50 -14.68 -0.28 10.21
N LYS A 51 -15.20 0.89 10.54
CA LYS A 51 -16.63 1.11 10.75
C LYS A 51 -17.32 1.36 9.41
N GLY A 52 -18.63 1.12 9.36
CA GLY A 52 -19.44 1.49 8.19
C GLY A 52 -19.35 2.99 7.91
N GLY A 53 -19.11 3.37 6.65
CA GLY A 53 -18.92 4.74 6.22
C GLY A 53 -17.56 5.35 6.53
N GLU A 54 -16.69 4.62 7.22
CA GLU A 54 -15.33 5.09 7.52
C GLU A 54 -14.46 4.99 6.26
N ARG A 55 -13.81 6.10 5.91
CA ARG A 55 -12.88 6.17 4.80
C ARG A 55 -11.45 5.96 5.28
N ILE A 56 -10.80 4.96 4.72
CA ILE A 56 -9.37 4.74 4.89
C ILE A 56 -8.64 5.50 3.77
N PRO A 57 -7.75 6.44 4.10
CA PRO A 57 -7.04 7.23 3.10
C PRO A 57 -6.18 6.37 2.16
N MET A 58 -5.71 6.98 1.07
CA MET A 58 -4.83 6.31 0.09
C MET A 58 -3.60 5.72 0.78
N HIS A 59 -3.39 4.42 0.59
CA HIS A 59 -2.27 3.65 1.16
C HIS A 59 -1.86 2.53 0.21
N SER A 60 -0.69 1.97 0.45
CA SER A 60 -0.08 0.96 -0.43
C SER A 60 0.21 -0.33 0.33
N HIS A 61 0.00 -1.44 -0.34
CA HIS A 61 0.39 -2.77 0.11
C HIS A 61 1.33 -3.42 -0.89
N PRO A 62 2.31 -4.24 -0.45
CA PRO A 62 2.92 -5.24 -1.31
C PRO A 62 1.86 -6.28 -1.71
N ALA A 63 2.23 -7.34 -2.43
CA ALA A 63 1.31 -8.46 -2.64
C ALA A 63 0.87 -9.04 -1.28
N TYR A 64 -0.43 -9.31 -1.13
CA TYR A 64 -1.01 -9.74 0.14
C TYR A 64 -2.24 -10.61 -0.07
N LEU A 65 -2.63 -11.32 0.96
CA LEU A 65 -3.95 -11.95 1.05
C LEU A 65 -4.75 -11.33 2.21
N THR A 66 -6.07 -11.31 2.05
CA THR A 66 -7.01 -11.00 3.13
C THR A 66 -7.76 -12.23 3.57
N TYR A 67 -8.10 -12.27 4.86
CA TYR A 67 -9.08 -13.21 5.42
C TYR A 67 -10.13 -12.43 6.18
N ASP A 68 -11.38 -12.46 5.70
CA ASP A 68 -12.50 -11.75 6.32
C ASP A 68 -12.94 -12.53 7.58
N ILE A 69 -12.79 -11.92 8.76
CA ILE A 69 -13.15 -12.52 10.05
C ILE A 69 -14.63 -12.29 10.33
N SER A 70 -15.06 -11.04 10.22
CA SER A 70 -16.44 -10.63 10.43
C SER A 70 -16.77 -9.37 9.64
N GLY A 71 -18.05 -9.08 9.53
CA GLY A 71 -18.55 -7.91 8.82
C GLY A 71 -19.57 -8.28 7.77
N GLY A 72 -20.00 -7.29 7.01
CA GLY A 72 -20.99 -7.45 5.97
C GLY A 72 -20.97 -6.29 4.98
N GLY A 73 -21.99 -6.22 4.13
CA GLY A 73 -22.05 -5.20 3.09
C GLY A 73 -20.94 -5.36 2.05
N ALA A 74 -20.40 -4.25 1.59
CA ALA A 74 -19.33 -4.22 0.59
C ALA A 74 -18.29 -3.15 0.92
N THR A 75 -17.10 -3.30 0.40
CA THR A 75 -16.05 -2.30 0.45
C THR A 75 -15.81 -1.73 -0.94
N LYS A 76 -15.91 -0.42 -1.05
CA LYS A 76 -15.52 0.35 -2.23
C LYS A 76 -14.05 0.68 -2.15
N PHE A 77 -13.31 0.36 -3.19
CA PHE A 77 -11.90 0.67 -3.36
C PHE A 77 -11.74 1.76 -4.42
N THR A 78 -10.87 2.72 -4.18
CA THR A 78 -10.56 3.81 -5.12
C THR A 78 -9.06 3.76 -5.43
N SER A 79 -8.70 3.56 -6.68
CA SER A 79 -7.32 3.58 -7.15
C SER A 79 -6.79 5.02 -7.32
N PRO A 80 -5.45 5.23 -7.46
CA PRO A 80 -4.88 6.58 -7.60
C PRO A 80 -5.39 7.38 -8.79
N ASP A 81 -5.84 6.72 -9.87
CA ASP A 81 -6.45 7.35 -11.04
C ASP A 81 -7.95 7.69 -10.84
N GLY A 82 -8.50 7.46 -9.65
CA GLY A 82 -9.87 7.76 -9.29
C GLY A 82 -10.89 6.70 -9.69
N LYS A 83 -10.48 5.61 -10.33
CA LYS A 83 -11.38 4.49 -10.64
C LYS A 83 -11.79 3.78 -9.37
N THR A 84 -13.03 3.33 -9.33
CA THR A 84 -13.61 2.60 -8.21
C THR A 84 -13.98 1.18 -8.59
N THR A 85 -13.78 0.27 -7.66
CA THR A 85 -14.29 -1.10 -7.69
C THR A 85 -14.97 -1.39 -6.36
N GLU A 86 -15.86 -2.38 -6.33
CA GLU A 86 -16.58 -2.77 -5.13
C GLU A 86 -16.51 -4.28 -4.97
N ALA A 87 -16.30 -4.75 -3.75
CA ALA A 87 -16.27 -6.16 -3.42
C ALA A 87 -17.09 -6.44 -2.16
N PRO A 88 -17.88 -7.53 -2.11
CA PRO A 88 -18.61 -7.91 -0.91
C PRO A 88 -17.65 -8.34 0.19
N ASN A 89 -17.99 -8.01 1.44
CA ASN A 89 -17.31 -8.51 2.64
C ASN A 89 -18.01 -9.79 3.08
N GLU A 90 -17.30 -10.92 3.02
CA GLU A 90 -17.86 -12.24 3.30
C GLU A 90 -17.01 -12.96 4.35
N PRO A 91 -17.50 -13.10 5.60
CA PRO A 91 -16.78 -13.80 6.65
C PRO A 91 -16.35 -15.22 6.19
N GLY A 92 -15.09 -15.57 6.49
CA GLY A 92 -14.48 -16.82 6.07
C GLY A 92 -13.87 -16.83 4.68
N ARG A 93 -14.03 -15.74 3.90
CA ARG A 93 -13.41 -15.64 2.57
C ARG A 93 -11.96 -15.22 2.65
N THR A 94 -11.14 -15.87 1.82
CA THR A 94 -9.75 -15.47 1.57
C THR A 94 -9.62 -14.93 0.16
N THR A 95 -8.99 -13.77 0.00
CA THR A 95 -8.76 -13.13 -1.30
C THR A 95 -7.30 -12.78 -1.49
N TRP A 96 -6.75 -13.08 -2.67
CA TRP A 96 -5.41 -12.68 -3.08
C TRP A 96 -5.43 -11.31 -3.76
N HIS A 97 -4.46 -10.47 -3.42
CA HIS A 97 -4.27 -9.17 -4.03
C HIS A 97 -2.81 -9.01 -4.50
N PRO A 98 -2.57 -8.56 -5.74
CA PRO A 98 -1.24 -8.11 -6.14
C PRO A 98 -0.85 -6.85 -5.35
N ALA A 99 0.40 -6.42 -5.45
CA ALA A 99 0.82 -5.12 -4.91
C ALA A 99 -0.04 -4.01 -5.53
N LEU A 100 -0.60 -3.14 -4.68
CA LEU A 100 -1.50 -2.08 -5.11
C LEU A 100 -1.51 -0.89 -4.16
N THR A 101 -2.05 0.22 -4.66
CA THR A 101 -2.33 1.45 -3.90
C THR A 101 -3.80 1.77 -4.03
N HIS A 102 -4.47 2.02 -2.90
CA HIS A 102 -5.90 2.36 -2.89
C HIS A 102 -6.32 3.16 -1.65
N ALA A 103 -7.47 3.82 -1.75
CA ALA A 103 -8.30 4.18 -0.61
C ALA A 103 -9.45 3.18 -0.51
N SER A 104 -10.03 3.02 0.68
CA SER A 104 -11.20 2.13 0.86
C SER A 104 -12.27 2.76 1.74
N GLU A 105 -13.52 2.33 1.55
CA GLU A 105 -14.67 2.72 2.36
C GLU A 105 -15.66 1.56 2.41
N ALA A 106 -15.87 1.02 3.59
CA ALA A 106 -16.82 -0.08 3.80
C ALA A 106 -18.23 0.46 4.07
N THR A 107 -19.28 -0.22 3.57
CA THR A 107 -20.67 0.14 3.83
C THR A 107 -21.17 -0.32 5.20
N ALA A 108 -20.48 -1.27 5.83
CA ALA A 108 -20.75 -1.79 7.17
C ALA A 108 -19.42 -2.01 7.90
N GLU A 109 -19.49 -2.39 9.18
CA GLU A 109 -18.29 -2.75 9.95
C GLU A 109 -17.59 -3.95 9.32
N VAL A 110 -16.26 -3.90 9.27
CA VAL A 110 -15.39 -4.96 8.72
C VAL A 110 -14.26 -5.24 9.70
N HIS A 111 -13.98 -6.53 9.89
CA HIS A 111 -12.80 -7.03 10.56
C HIS A 111 -12.12 -8.08 9.68
N ALA A 112 -10.86 -7.88 9.35
CA ALA A 112 -10.09 -8.77 8.49
C ALA A 112 -8.63 -8.88 8.95
N LEU A 113 -8.01 -10.01 8.62
CA LEU A 113 -6.55 -10.13 8.65
C LEU A 113 -6.00 -9.89 7.25
N LEU A 114 -4.89 -9.16 7.19
CA LEU A 114 -4.08 -9.01 5.98
C LEU A 114 -2.73 -9.67 6.22
N VAL A 115 -2.29 -10.51 5.29
CA VAL A 115 -0.95 -11.09 5.30
C VAL A 115 -0.18 -10.54 4.12
N GLU A 116 0.65 -9.55 4.38
CA GLU A 116 1.52 -8.91 3.39
C GLU A 116 2.79 -9.73 3.20
N LEU A 117 3.16 -9.99 1.94
CA LEU A 117 4.37 -10.73 1.60
C LEU A 117 5.54 -9.77 1.41
N LYS A 118 6.63 -9.99 2.12
CA LYS A 118 7.85 -9.23 1.91
C LYS A 118 8.63 -9.78 0.72
N ALA A 119 9.23 -8.88 -0.08
CA ALA A 119 10.12 -9.28 -1.16
C ALA A 119 11.28 -10.10 -0.62
N GLN A 120 11.42 -11.34 -1.08
CA GLN A 120 12.58 -12.17 -0.74
C GLN A 120 13.80 -11.65 -1.51
N PRO A 121 14.98 -11.56 -0.88
CA PRO A 121 16.20 -11.28 -1.61
C PRO A 121 16.38 -12.33 -2.70
N SER A 122 16.61 -11.87 -3.94
CA SER A 122 16.87 -12.76 -5.06
C SER A 122 18.03 -13.68 -4.70
N LYS A 123 17.80 -15.01 -4.69
CA LYS A 123 18.90 -15.97 -4.64
C LYS A 123 19.78 -15.70 -5.86
N LYS A 124 21.00 -15.19 -5.64
CA LYS A 124 22.04 -15.21 -6.67
C LYS A 124 22.23 -16.68 -7.03
N THR A 125 21.78 -17.09 -8.20
CA THR A 125 22.23 -18.34 -8.83
C THR A 125 23.72 -18.17 -9.04
N SER A 126 24.53 -18.80 -8.19
CA SER A 126 25.96 -18.95 -8.46
C SER A 126 26.04 -19.88 -9.68
N GLY A 127 26.27 -19.29 -10.85
CA GLY A 127 26.68 -20.07 -12.02
C GLY A 127 27.95 -20.82 -11.68
N LYS A 128 27.88 -22.13 -11.64
CA LYS A 128 29.03 -22.98 -11.71
C LYS A 128 29.52 -22.91 -13.17
N GLU A 129 30.69 -22.31 -13.35
CA GLU A 129 31.55 -22.60 -14.49
C GLU A 129 32.18 -23.99 -14.30
#